data_dec23f7a45413933a8d61c6441c099b8
#
_entry.id   dec23f7a45413933a8d61c6441c099b8
#
_cell.length_a   1.000
_cell.length_b   1.000
_cell.length_c   1.000
_cell.angle_alpha   90.00
_cell.angle_beta   90.00
_cell.angle_gamma   90.00
#
_symmetry.space_group_name_H-M   'P 1'
#
loop_
_entity.id
_entity.type
_entity.pdbx_description
1 polymer ?
#
loop_
_entity_poly.entity_id
_entity_poly.type
_entity_poly.pdbx_seq_one_letter_code
_entity_poly.pdbx_strand_id
1 'polypeptide(L)'
;MPSKFEFNKGKMVPYPSGAIVPDRDLGERPALECIHLGIEFGGLKAVDDFSLTIGKTEIAGLIGPNGAGKTTVFNLLTKVYQPTHGTILLDGEDTSGKSVYQVNRMGIARTFQNIRLFNTMTVEDNVKVGLHNQERYSGFEGVLRLPTYWKHEKAAHERAMELLSIFDMEHLANEQAGSLPYGAQRRLEIVRALSTNPKLLLLDEPAAGMNPSETAELMANIVKIRDTFGIAIMLIEHDMSLVMNICEGICVLNFGKVIAKGTAEEIQNNDAVIEAYLGKQDKGEN
;
A
#
# COMPACT_ATOMS: atom_id res chain seq x y z
N MET A 1 -6.08 23.48 1.43
CA MET A 1 -6.01 22.94 0.06
C MET A 1 -4.68 22.23 -0.05
N PRO A 2 -4.63 20.94 -0.35
CA PRO A 2 -3.36 20.25 -0.57
C PRO A 2 -2.66 20.89 -1.77
N SER A 3 -1.36 21.09 -1.66
CA SER A 3 -0.52 21.63 -2.72
C SER A 3 -0.67 20.76 -3.97
N LYS A 4 -1.12 21.36 -5.06
CA LYS A 4 -1.04 20.71 -6.37
C LYS A 4 0.44 20.43 -6.63
N PHE A 5 0.81 19.18 -6.83
CA PHE A 5 2.14 18.81 -7.26
C PHE A 5 2.44 19.53 -8.57
N GLU A 6 3.48 20.35 -8.58
CA GLU A 6 3.99 20.94 -9.80
C GLU A 6 4.69 19.84 -10.60
N PHE A 7 4.07 19.43 -11.69
CA PHE A 7 4.70 18.55 -12.66
C PHE A 7 5.94 19.23 -13.21
N ASN A 8 7.09 18.60 -13.06
CA ASN A 8 8.35 19.12 -13.60
C ASN A 8 8.38 18.92 -15.12
N LYS A 9 7.85 19.87 -15.87
CA LYS A 9 7.75 19.86 -17.34
C LYS A 9 9.10 19.87 -18.08
N GLY A 10 10.23 19.78 -17.37
CA GLY A 10 11.55 20.06 -17.92
C GLY A 10 12.43 18.88 -18.28
N LYS A 11 12.10 17.65 -17.92
CA LYS A 11 12.89 16.47 -18.30
C LYS A 11 11.99 15.40 -18.90
N MET A 12 12.03 15.28 -20.21
CA MET A 12 11.56 14.07 -20.89
C MET A 12 12.50 12.92 -20.49
N VAL A 13 12.17 12.22 -19.43
CA VAL A 13 12.78 10.93 -19.13
C VAL A 13 12.00 9.89 -19.95
N PRO A 14 12.67 8.97 -20.67
CA PRO A 14 11.96 7.91 -21.36
C PRO A 14 11.13 7.14 -20.32
N TYR A 15 9.81 7.08 -20.52
CA TYR A 15 8.90 6.39 -19.63
C TYR A 15 9.30 4.93 -19.46
N PRO A 16 9.44 4.44 -18.23
CA PRO A 16 9.27 3.02 -18.00
C PRO A 16 7.87 2.66 -18.53
N SER A 17 7.77 1.58 -19.30
CA SER A 17 6.51 1.14 -19.95
C SER A 17 5.35 0.90 -18.98
N GLY A 18 5.59 1.00 -17.68
CA GLY A 18 4.67 0.80 -16.59
C GLY A 18 4.10 2.05 -15.92
N ALA A 19 4.58 3.27 -16.24
CA ALA A 19 4.10 4.50 -15.59
C ALA A 19 2.58 4.62 -15.64
N ILE A 20 1.98 5.11 -14.54
CA ILE A 20 0.52 5.29 -14.45
C ILE A 20 0.13 6.59 -15.15
N VAL A 21 0.82 7.67 -14.82
CA VAL A 21 0.58 8.98 -15.44
C VAL A 21 1.78 9.31 -16.33
N PRO A 22 1.58 9.56 -17.60
CA PRO A 22 2.60 10.08 -18.49
C PRO A 22 3.16 11.40 -17.93
N ASP A 23 4.41 11.76 -18.26
CA ASP A 23 5.09 13.01 -17.87
C ASP A 23 5.39 13.19 -16.35
N ARG A 24 5.20 12.17 -15.53
CA ARG A 24 5.57 12.21 -14.12
C ARG A 24 7.04 11.85 -13.92
N ASP A 25 7.74 12.62 -13.11
CA ASP A 25 9.10 12.27 -12.67
C ASP A 25 9.02 11.11 -11.65
N LEU A 26 9.34 9.92 -12.10
CA LEU A 26 9.39 8.72 -11.26
C LEU A 26 10.72 8.59 -10.50
N GLY A 27 11.67 9.53 -10.73
CA GLY A 27 13.02 9.46 -10.21
C GLY A 27 13.89 8.41 -10.91
N GLU A 28 15.19 8.40 -10.58
CA GLU A 28 16.15 7.43 -11.16
C GLU A 28 15.83 5.98 -10.76
N ARG A 29 15.21 5.78 -9.60
CA ARG A 29 14.79 4.48 -9.09
C ARG A 29 13.38 4.59 -8.54
N PRO A 30 12.37 4.14 -9.28
CA PRO A 30 11.01 4.06 -8.78
C PRO A 30 10.90 3.19 -7.52
N ALA A 31 9.90 3.47 -6.67
CA ALA A 31 9.64 2.65 -5.49
C ALA A 31 9.24 1.24 -5.89
N LEU A 32 8.45 1.10 -6.96
CA LEU A 32 7.98 -0.18 -7.48
C LEU A 32 8.00 -0.18 -9.00
N GLU A 33 8.50 -1.27 -9.59
CA GLU A 33 8.32 -1.60 -11.00
C GLU A 33 7.81 -3.03 -11.13
N CYS A 34 6.69 -3.19 -11.81
CA CYS A 34 6.13 -4.46 -12.24
C CYS A 34 6.27 -4.55 -13.75
N ILE A 35 6.91 -5.59 -14.25
CA ILE A 35 7.23 -5.74 -15.66
C ILE A 35 6.63 -7.05 -16.14
N HIS A 36 5.59 -6.98 -16.98
CA HIS A 36 4.92 -8.12 -17.61
C HIS A 36 4.54 -9.24 -16.63
N LEU A 37 4.00 -8.86 -15.44
CA LEU A 37 3.59 -9.83 -14.43
C LEU A 37 2.41 -10.66 -14.88
N GLY A 38 2.49 -11.96 -14.66
CA GLY A 38 1.38 -12.86 -14.83
C GLY A 38 1.38 -13.99 -13.82
N ILE A 39 0.17 -14.43 -13.46
CA ILE A 39 -0.04 -15.63 -12.66
C ILE A 39 -1.24 -16.40 -13.17
N GLU A 40 -1.09 -17.73 -13.22
CA GLU A 40 -2.09 -18.66 -13.70
C GLU A 40 -2.37 -19.72 -12.65
N PHE A 41 -3.65 -20.02 -12.42
CA PHE A 41 -4.12 -21.06 -11.52
C PHE A 41 -4.97 -22.06 -12.31
N GLY A 42 -4.46 -23.28 -12.52
CA GLY A 42 -5.22 -24.34 -13.19
C GLY A 42 -5.75 -23.94 -14.58
N GLY A 43 -4.98 -23.17 -15.36
CA GLY A 43 -5.35 -22.67 -16.68
C GLY A 43 -6.10 -21.33 -16.68
N LEU A 44 -6.51 -20.82 -15.51
CA LEU A 44 -7.11 -19.49 -15.38
C LEU A 44 -6.01 -18.45 -15.14
N LYS A 45 -5.87 -17.49 -16.05
CA LYS A 45 -4.99 -16.33 -15.88
C LYS A 45 -5.66 -15.31 -14.95
N ALA A 46 -5.22 -15.29 -13.69
CA ALA A 46 -5.75 -14.35 -12.71
C ALA A 46 -5.13 -12.94 -12.83
N VAL A 47 -3.90 -12.87 -13.35
CA VAL A 47 -3.23 -11.64 -13.80
C VAL A 47 -2.50 -11.99 -15.10
N ASP A 48 -2.70 -11.15 -16.13
CA ASP A 48 -2.17 -11.37 -17.48
C ASP A 48 -1.51 -10.07 -17.97
N ASP A 49 -0.18 -10.09 -18.08
CA ASP A 49 0.64 -8.99 -18.62
C ASP A 49 0.51 -7.66 -17.84
N PHE A 50 0.52 -7.74 -16.50
CA PHE A 50 0.42 -6.56 -15.65
C PHE A 50 1.78 -5.84 -15.58
N SER A 51 1.81 -4.58 -16.04
CA SER A 51 2.97 -3.70 -15.92
C SER A 51 2.57 -2.40 -15.25
N LEU A 52 3.31 -2.00 -14.20
CA LEU A 52 3.04 -0.81 -13.39
C LEU A 52 4.34 -0.26 -12.80
N THR A 53 4.49 1.05 -12.81
CA THR A 53 5.60 1.73 -12.14
C THR A 53 5.07 2.81 -11.22
N ILE A 54 5.56 2.84 -9.97
CA ILE A 54 5.17 3.80 -8.92
C ILE A 54 6.41 4.56 -8.47
N GLY A 55 6.35 5.89 -8.46
CA GLY A 55 7.40 6.78 -7.97
C GLY A 55 7.58 6.71 -6.44
N LYS A 56 8.69 7.26 -5.92
CA LYS A 56 9.08 7.13 -4.50
C LYS A 56 8.10 7.73 -3.49
N THR A 57 7.35 8.75 -3.88
CA THR A 57 6.40 9.46 -3.01
C THR A 57 5.01 9.53 -3.65
N GLU A 58 4.67 8.53 -4.45
CA GLU A 58 3.42 8.47 -5.18
C GLU A 58 2.33 7.77 -4.38
N ILE A 59 1.11 8.32 -4.40
CA ILE A 59 -0.10 7.59 -3.98
C ILE A 59 -0.77 7.06 -5.24
N ALA A 60 -0.71 5.75 -5.44
CA ALA A 60 -1.27 5.06 -6.59
C ALA A 60 -2.52 4.26 -6.21
N GLY A 61 -3.58 4.36 -7.02
CA GLY A 61 -4.78 3.56 -6.88
C GLY A 61 -4.78 2.34 -7.81
N LEU A 62 -5.13 1.16 -7.30
CA LEU A 62 -5.45 -0.02 -8.10
C LEU A 62 -6.93 -0.33 -7.94
N ILE A 63 -7.72 -0.03 -8.96
CA ILE A 63 -9.16 -0.20 -8.93
C ILE A 63 -9.65 -1.22 -9.97
N GLY A 64 -10.91 -1.57 -9.92
CA GLY A 64 -11.55 -2.49 -10.86
C GLY A 64 -12.68 -3.26 -10.21
N PRO A 65 -13.54 -3.94 -10.98
CA PRO A 65 -14.65 -4.73 -10.46
C PRO A 65 -14.21 -5.84 -9.51
N ASN A 66 -15.17 -6.46 -8.82
CA ASN A 66 -14.91 -7.65 -8.02
C ASN A 66 -14.41 -8.79 -8.92
N GLY A 67 -13.36 -9.48 -8.47
CA GLY A 67 -12.73 -10.53 -9.28
C GLY A 67 -11.79 -10.03 -10.38
N ALA A 68 -11.54 -8.71 -10.49
CA ALA A 68 -10.63 -8.16 -11.49
C ALA A 68 -9.15 -8.59 -11.33
N GLY A 69 -8.75 -9.13 -10.15
CA GLY A 69 -7.38 -9.57 -9.89
C GLY A 69 -6.57 -8.66 -8.96
N LYS A 70 -7.18 -7.60 -8.40
CA LYS A 70 -6.50 -6.62 -7.52
C LYS A 70 -5.76 -7.26 -6.35
N THR A 71 -6.44 -8.06 -5.56
CA THR A 71 -5.84 -8.78 -4.42
C THR A 71 -4.77 -9.78 -4.86
N THR A 72 -4.92 -10.35 -6.07
CA THR A 72 -3.89 -11.22 -6.65
C THR A 72 -2.62 -10.43 -6.96
N VAL A 73 -2.73 -9.21 -7.49
CA VAL A 73 -1.57 -8.31 -7.67
C VAL A 73 -0.90 -8.04 -6.33
N PHE A 74 -1.63 -7.67 -5.28
CA PHE A 74 -1.05 -7.46 -3.93
C PHE A 74 -0.36 -8.72 -3.38
N ASN A 75 -0.93 -9.90 -3.64
CA ASN A 75 -0.32 -11.17 -3.25
C ASN A 75 0.99 -11.46 -4.02
N LEU A 76 1.07 -11.05 -5.28
CA LEU A 76 2.31 -11.12 -6.08
C LEU A 76 3.39 -10.16 -5.54
N LEU A 77 3.00 -8.90 -5.25
CA LEU A 77 3.92 -7.88 -4.71
C LEU A 77 4.52 -8.31 -3.36
N THR A 78 3.69 -8.91 -2.51
CA THR A 78 4.10 -9.38 -1.17
C THR A 78 4.69 -10.79 -1.16
N LYS A 79 4.84 -11.45 -2.34
CA LYS A 79 5.35 -12.82 -2.48
C LYS A 79 4.54 -13.90 -1.75
N VAL A 80 3.27 -13.62 -1.42
CA VAL A 80 2.31 -14.65 -1.02
C VAL A 80 2.09 -15.62 -2.19
N TYR A 81 2.08 -15.08 -3.42
CA TYR A 81 2.17 -15.85 -4.65
C TYR A 81 3.44 -15.51 -5.40
N GLN A 82 4.06 -16.50 -6.02
CA GLN A 82 5.15 -16.26 -6.97
C GLN A 82 4.55 -16.05 -8.36
N PRO A 83 5.01 -15.05 -9.13
CA PRO A 83 4.55 -14.88 -10.51
C PRO A 83 4.96 -16.06 -11.37
N THR A 84 4.09 -16.45 -12.33
CA THR A 84 4.42 -17.44 -13.36
C THR A 84 5.43 -16.86 -14.35
N HIS A 85 5.32 -15.56 -14.65
CA HIS A 85 6.25 -14.79 -15.47
C HIS A 85 6.28 -13.34 -15.06
N GLY A 86 7.27 -12.59 -15.56
CA GLY A 86 7.49 -11.19 -15.25
C GLY A 86 8.37 -10.96 -14.04
N THR A 87 8.68 -9.68 -13.77
CA THR A 87 9.63 -9.26 -12.74
C THR A 87 9.02 -8.17 -11.88
N ILE A 88 9.36 -8.19 -10.59
CA ILE A 88 9.01 -7.13 -9.63
C ILE A 88 10.31 -6.57 -9.08
N LEU A 89 10.54 -5.27 -9.31
CA LEU A 89 11.65 -4.53 -8.73
C LEU A 89 11.12 -3.60 -7.63
N LEU A 90 11.77 -3.60 -6.49
CA LEU A 90 11.54 -2.69 -5.38
C LEU A 90 12.77 -1.79 -5.22
N ASP A 91 12.62 -0.48 -5.42
CA ASP A 91 13.74 0.48 -5.40
C ASP A 91 14.92 0.03 -6.29
N GLY A 92 14.58 -0.56 -7.44
CA GLY A 92 15.53 -1.12 -8.42
C GLY A 92 16.10 -2.51 -8.09
N GLU A 93 15.73 -3.12 -6.95
CA GLU A 93 16.19 -4.46 -6.55
C GLU A 93 15.18 -5.54 -6.94
N ASP A 94 15.64 -6.58 -7.63
CA ASP A 94 14.81 -7.72 -8.02
C ASP A 94 14.35 -8.54 -6.80
N THR A 95 13.05 -8.78 -6.76
CA THR A 95 12.39 -9.57 -5.70
C THR A 95 12.22 -11.05 -6.05
N SER A 96 12.75 -11.51 -7.19
CA SER A 96 12.62 -12.91 -7.64
C SER A 96 13.23 -13.87 -6.63
N GLY A 97 12.52 -14.96 -6.35
CA GLY A 97 12.95 -15.97 -5.37
C GLY A 97 12.97 -15.52 -3.90
N LYS A 98 12.56 -14.28 -3.61
CA LYS A 98 12.48 -13.80 -2.22
C LYS A 98 11.22 -14.34 -1.56
N SER A 99 11.33 -14.59 -0.24
CA SER A 99 10.18 -14.91 0.62
C SER A 99 9.43 -13.66 1.05
N VAL A 100 8.19 -13.83 1.58
CA VAL A 100 7.37 -12.76 2.19
C VAL A 100 8.19 -11.94 3.20
N TYR A 101 8.92 -12.62 4.09
CA TYR A 101 9.76 -11.98 5.11
C TYR A 101 10.89 -11.13 4.48
N GLN A 102 11.55 -11.66 3.45
CA GLN A 102 12.65 -10.94 2.79
C GLN A 102 12.14 -9.69 2.06
N VAL A 103 10.99 -9.79 1.38
CA VAL A 103 10.39 -8.65 0.68
C VAL A 103 9.90 -7.59 1.67
N ASN A 104 9.36 -7.99 2.82
CA ASN A 104 9.04 -7.04 3.88
C ASN A 104 10.29 -6.30 4.38
N ARG A 105 11.41 -7.01 4.58
CA ARG A 105 12.69 -6.38 4.96
C ARG A 105 13.30 -5.50 3.86
N MET A 106 12.99 -5.75 2.59
CA MET A 106 13.37 -4.86 1.48
C MET A 106 12.57 -3.56 1.49
N GLY A 107 11.41 -3.54 2.16
CA GLY A 107 10.61 -2.34 2.37
C GLY A 107 9.19 -2.38 1.81
N ILE A 108 8.57 -3.55 1.60
CA ILE A 108 7.12 -3.65 1.32
C ILE A 108 6.39 -3.99 2.61
N ALA A 109 5.45 -3.12 3.01
CA ALA A 109 4.47 -3.43 4.06
C ALA A 109 3.06 -3.48 3.47
N ARG A 110 2.17 -4.26 4.10
CA ARG A 110 0.77 -4.39 3.67
C ARG A 110 -0.16 -4.45 4.87
N THR A 111 -1.29 -3.75 4.79
CA THR A 111 -2.48 -4.03 5.59
C THR A 111 -3.34 -5.08 4.88
N PHE A 112 -4.30 -5.67 5.59
CA PHE A 112 -5.17 -6.70 5.02
C PHE A 112 -6.62 -6.23 5.09
N GLN A 113 -7.47 -6.71 4.18
CA GLN A 113 -8.90 -6.42 4.17
C GLN A 113 -9.54 -6.77 5.52
N ASN A 114 -9.23 -7.94 6.07
CA ASN A 114 -9.60 -8.30 7.45
C ASN A 114 -8.48 -7.89 8.40
N ILE A 115 -8.79 -7.11 9.42
CA ILE A 115 -7.84 -6.64 10.42
C ILE A 115 -7.08 -7.82 11.06
N ARG A 116 -5.75 -7.72 11.08
CA ARG A 116 -4.87 -8.76 11.63
C ARG A 116 -4.01 -8.19 12.76
N LEU A 117 -4.66 -7.79 13.86
CA LEU A 117 -3.98 -7.35 15.08
C LEU A 117 -3.75 -8.51 16.03
N PHE A 118 -2.79 -8.37 16.92
CA PHE A 118 -2.63 -9.22 18.09
C PHE A 118 -3.59 -8.71 19.17
N ASN A 119 -4.83 -9.22 19.18
CA ASN A 119 -5.96 -8.70 19.96
C ASN A 119 -5.72 -8.68 21.46
N THR A 120 -4.90 -9.60 21.99
CA THR A 120 -4.57 -9.72 23.42
C THR A 120 -3.37 -8.88 23.84
N MET A 121 -2.66 -8.28 22.88
CA MET A 121 -1.54 -7.37 23.13
C MET A 121 -2.05 -5.93 23.21
N THR A 122 -1.26 -5.08 23.83
CA THR A 122 -1.54 -3.65 23.88
C THR A 122 -1.37 -2.99 22.50
N VAL A 123 -1.90 -1.79 22.35
CA VAL A 123 -1.71 -0.96 21.15
C VAL A 123 -0.22 -0.72 20.89
N GLU A 124 0.53 -0.34 21.93
CA GLU A 124 1.99 -0.13 21.85
C GLU A 124 2.72 -1.41 21.43
N ASP A 125 2.40 -2.55 22.06
CA ASP A 125 3.05 -3.82 21.75
C ASP A 125 2.81 -4.26 20.30
N ASN A 126 1.60 -4.02 19.75
CA ASN A 126 1.34 -4.27 18.34
C ASN A 126 2.28 -3.47 17.42
N VAL A 127 2.58 -2.22 17.75
CA VAL A 127 3.52 -1.39 17.01
C VAL A 127 4.95 -1.89 17.18
N LYS A 128 5.36 -2.23 18.41
CA LYS A 128 6.70 -2.76 18.72
C LYS A 128 7.02 -4.05 17.98
N VAL A 129 6.04 -4.93 17.75
CA VAL A 129 6.25 -6.15 16.93
C VAL A 129 6.76 -5.82 15.54
N GLY A 130 6.27 -4.74 14.91
CA GLY A 130 6.76 -4.33 13.60
C GLY A 130 8.18 -3.73 13.64
N LEU A 131 8.54 -3.02 14.73
CA LEU A 131 9.88 -2.48 14.92
C LEU A 131 10.97 -3.57 14.99
N HIS A 132 10.66 -4.73 15.59
CA HIS A 132 11.60 -5.85 15.67
C HIS A 132 12.10 -6.38 14.32
N ASN A 133 11.40 -6.09 13.24
CA ASN A 133 11.85 -6.47 11.89
C ASN A 133 13.19 -5.82 11.50
N GLN A 134 13.53 -4.69 12.11
CA GLN A 134 14.74 -3.92 11.81
C GLN A 134 15.82 -4.04 12.90
N GLU A 135 15.45 -4.41 14.10
CA GLU A 135 16.37 -4.49 15.22
C GLU A 135 17.23 -5.78 15.15
N ARG A 136 18.52 -5.60 15.43
CA ARG A 136 19.50 -6.68 15.48
C ARG A 136 20.03 -6.80 16.91
N TYR A 137 19.19 -7.18 17.88
CA TYR A 137 19.73 -7.62 19.16
C TYR A 137 19.69 -9.14 19.27
N SER A 138 20.70 -9.69 19.96
CA SER A 138 20.79 -11.11 20.22
C SER A 138 19.69 -11.54 21.19
N GLY A 139 18.99 -12.64 20.94
CA GLY A 139 18.06 -13.22 21.89
C GLY A 139 18.66 -13.46 23.28
N PHE A 140 19.99 -13.61 23.35
CA PHE A 140 20.74 -13.75 24.60
C PHE A 140 20.75 -12.45 25.42
N GLU A 141 20.86 -11.28 24.78
CA GLU A 141 20.78 -9.96 25.44
C GLU A 141 19.40 -9.72 26.03
N GLY A 142 18.35 -10.15 25.33
CA GLY A 142 16.96 -10.08 25.81
C GLY A 142 16.72 -10.96 27.04
N VAL A 143 17.23 -12.19 27.05
CA VAL A 143 17.07 -13.13 28.18
C VAL A 143 17.77 -12.63 29.42
N LEU A 144 18.99 -12.07 29.31
CA LEU A 144 19.76 -11.56 30.41
C LEU A 144 19.40 -10.13 30.82
N ARG A 145 18.47 -9.46 30.12
CA ARG A 145 18.06 -8.07 30.38
C ARG A 145 19.23 -7.11 30.60
N LEU A 146 20.25 -7.21 29.74
CA LEU A 146 21.45 -6.35 29.82
C LEU A 146 21.08 -4.86 29.66
N PRO A 147 21.92 -3.91 30.07
CA PRO A 147 21.64 -2.47 29.91
C PRO A 147 21.30 -2.06 28.45
N THR A 148 21.86 -2.75 27.45
CA THR A 148 21.56 -2.60 26.04
C THR A 148 20.08 -2.92 25.72
N TYR A 149 19.51 -3.96 26.34
CA TYR A 149 18.10 -4.30 26.21
C TYR A 149 17.19 -3.13 26.63
N TRP A 150 17.42 -2.54 27.79
CA TRP A 150 16.62 -1.43 28.29
C TRP A 150 16.73 -0.17 27.40
N LYS A 151 17.89 0.06 26.79
CA LYS A 151 18.09 1.14 25.82
C LYS A 151 17.26 0.90 24.56
N HIS A 152 17.23 -0.33 24.04
CA HIS A 152 16.41 -0.70 22.89
C HIS A 152 14.92 -0.61 23.19
N GLU A 153 14.48 -1.11 24.36
CA GLU A 153 13.07 -1.00 24.78
C GLU A 153 12.61 0.46 24.88
N LYS A 154 13.45 1.34 25.43
CA LYS A 154 13.15 2.77 25.50
C LYS A 154 13.03 3.39 24.09
N ALA A 155 13.96 3.09 23.21
CA ALA A 155 13.92 3.57 21.82
C ALA A 155 12.70 3.03 21.07
N ALA A 156 12.35 1.75 21.26
CA ALA A 156 11.16 1.15 20.69
C ALA A 156 9.87 1.80 21.22
N HIS A 157 9.80 2.11 22.52
CA HIS A 157 8.70 2.86 23.11
C HIS A 157 8.56 4.25 22.49
N GLU A 158 9.65 5.04 22.45
CA GLU A 158 9.65 6.39 21.89
C GLU A 158 9.21 6.36 20.43
N ARG A 159 9.71 5.40 19.64
CA ARG A 159 9.32 5.25 18.24
C ARG A 159 7.87 4.78 18.07
N ALA A 160 7.38 3.88 18.93
CA ALA A 160 5.99 3.47 18.91
C ALA A 160 5.04 4.64 19.21
N MET A 161 5.37 5.48 20.22
CA MET A 161 4.58 6.66 20.55
C MET A 161 4.59 7.69 19.42
N GLU A 162 5.74 7.92 18.76
CA GLU A 162 5.84 8.79 17.58
C GLU A 162 4.94 8.29 16.44
N LEU A 163 4.92 6.99 16.15
CA LEU A 163 4.07 6.41 15.12
C LEU A 163 2.58 6.49 15.48
N LEU A 164 2.23 6.27 16.74
CA LEU A 164 0.84 6.39 17.22
C LEU A 164 0.33 7.84 17.12
N SER A 165 1.19 8.84 17.30
CA SER A 165 0.82 10.26 17.20
C SER A 165 0.37 10.70 15.80
N ILE A 166 0.62 9.90 14.77
CA ILE A 166 0.13 10.17 13.40
C ILE A 166 -1.39 10.18 13.37
N PHE A 167 -2.00 9.32 14.19
CA PHE A 167 -3.44 9.11 14.30
C PHE A 167 -4.00 9.52 15.67
N ASP A 168 -3.27 10.31 16.45
CA ASP A 168 -3.65 10.78 17.79
C ASP A 168 -4.01 9.61 18.75
N MET A 169 -3.28 8.48 18.64
CA MET A 169 -3.57 7.24 19.37
C MET A 169 -2.64 6.97 20.58
N GLU A 170 -1.76 7.91 20.95
CA GLU A 170 -0.81 7.72 22.05
C GLU A 170 -1.52 7.44 23.38
N HIS A 171 -2.67 8.08 23.61
CA HIS A 171 -3.48 7.90 24.79
C HIS A 171 -4.06 6.50 24.95
N LEU A 172 -4.11 5.71 23.84
CA LEU A 172 -4.58 4.33 23.80
C LEU A 172 -3.44 3.30 23.94
N ALA A 173 -2.19 3.73 24.09
CA ALA A 173 -1.01 2.86 24.03
C ALA A 173 -1.10 1.63 24.93
N ASN A 174 -1.68 1.76 26.12
CA ASN A 174 -1.83 0.69 27.11
C ASN A 174 -3.14 -0.12 26.96
N GLU A 175 -4.05 0.28 26.08
CA GLU A 175 -5.29 -0.45 25.84
C GLU A 175 -5.03 -1.72 25.05
N GLN A 176 -5.86 -2.75 25.24
CA GLN A 176 -5.80 -3.96 24.42
C GLN A 176 -6.31 -3.64 23.00
N ALA A 177 -5.55 -4.06 21.99
CA ALA A 177 -5.91 -3.81 20.60
C ALA A 177 -7.31 -4.36 20.22
N GLY A 178 -7.70 -5.51 20.80
CA GLY A 178 -9.00 -6.11 20.56
C GLY A 178 -10.19 -5.37 21.18
N SER A 179 -9.97 -4.47 22.16
CA SER A 179 -11.02 -3.66 22.80
C SER A 179 -11.32 -2.35 22.03
N LEU A 180 -10.49 -1.98 21.07
CA LEU A 180 -10.65 -0.75 20.32
C LEU A 180 -11.88 -0.80 19.39
N PRO A 181 -12.54 0.33 19.13
CA PRO A 181 -13.49 0.44 18.04
C PRO A 181 -12.84 0.07 16.69
N TYR A 182 -13.66 -0.41 15.74
CA TYR A 182 -13.18 -0.90 14.44
C TYR A 182 -12.27 0.09 13.69
N GLY A 183 -12.67 1.36 13.60
CA GLY A 183 -11.86 2.40 12.95
C GLY A 183 -10.50 2.63 13.62
N ALA A 184 -10.42 2.54 14.97
CA ALA A 184 -9.16 2.62 15.69
C ALA A 184 -8.28 1.38 15.47
N GLN A 185 -8.88 0.18 15.39
CA GLN A 185 -8.15 -1.03 15.03
C GLN A 185 -7.53 -0.92 13.63
N ARG A 186 -8.26 -0.35 12.67
CA ARG A 186 -7.78 -0.14 11.29
C ARG A 186 -6.60 0.83 11.26
N ARG A 187 -6.70 1.94 12.01
CA ARG A 187 -5.58 2.90 12.16
C ARG A 187 -4.35 2.24 12.78
N LEU A 188 -4.54 1.44 13.84
CA LEU A 188 -3.46 0.69 14.47
C LEU A 188 -2.78 -0.30 13.50
N GLU A 189 -3.55 -0.95 12.63
CA GLU A 189 -2.99 -1.84 11.60
C GLU A 189 -2.05 -1.08 10.64
N ILE A 190 -2.44 0.14 10.23
CA ILE A 190 -1.59 1.00 9.40
C ILE A 190 -0.32 1.41 10.18
N VAL A 191 -0.47 1.85 11.43
CA VAL A 191 0.69 2.22 12.29
C VAL A 191 1.65 1.04 12.44
N ARG A 192 1.14 -0.17 12.65
CA ARG A 192 1.98 -1.37 12.73
C ARG A 192 2.68 -1.68 11.40
N ALA A 193 2.03 -1.46 10.25
CA ALA A 193 2.68 -1.61 8.96
C ALA A 193 3.80 -0.57 8.77
N LEU A 194 3.57 0.68 9.19
CA LEU A 194 4.58 1.75 9.16
C LEU A 194 5.78 1.47 10.06
N SER A 195 5.59 0.77 11.18
CA SER A 195 6.69 0.44 12.08
C SER A 195 7.76 -0.45 11.46
N THR A 196 7.44 -1.16 10.36
CA THR A 196 8.44 -1.90 9.57
C THR A 196 9.33 -1.01 8.70
N ASN A 197 9.15 0.32 8.74
CA ASN A 197 9.86 1.33 7.93
C ASN A 197 9.83 1.02 6.43
N PRO A 198 8.64 0.95 5.83
CA PRO A 198 8.49 0.56 4.44
C PRO A 198 8.96 1.66 3.48
N LYS A 199 9.35 1.26 2.26
CA LYS A 199 9.50 2.12 1.08
C LYS A 199 8.19 2.20 0.28
N LEU A 200 7.40 1.11 0.35
CA LEU A 200 6.08 0.97 -0.28
C LEU A 200 5.09 0.41 0.73
N LEU A 201 4.02 1.15 0.97
CA LEU A 201 2.90 0.72 1.82
C LEU A 201 1.72 0.33 0.95
N LEU A 202 1.27 -0.92 1.08
CA LEU A 202 0.10 -1.46 0.38
C LEU A 202 -1.10 -1.42 1.33
N LEU A 203 -2.14 -0.67 0.97
CA LEU A 203 -3.38 -0.54 1.73
C LEU A 203 -4.52 -1.28 1.02
N ASP A 204 -5.06 -2.31 1.66
CA ASP A 204 -6.11 -3.17 1.10
C ASP A 204 -7.45 -2.77 1.72
N GLU A 205 -8.26 -2.01 0.99
CA GLU A 205 -9.55 -1.44 1.39
C GLU A 205 -9.49 -0.73 2.76
N PRO A 206 -8.61 0.28 2.93
CA PRO A 206 -8.36 0.89 4.23
C PRO A 206 -9.58 1.61 4.82
N ALA A 207 -10.53 2.09 4.00
CA ALA A 207 -11.74 2.78 4.44
C ALA A 207 -12.94 1.85 4.66
N ALA A 208 -12.80 0.53 4.46
CA ALA A 208 -13.91 -0.41 4.61
C ALA A 208 -14.56 -0.31 5.99
N GLY A 209 -15.88 -0.09 6.05
CA GLY A 209 -16.65 0.01 7.29
C GLY A 209 -16.53 1.34 8.04
N MET A 210 -15.86 2.34 7.48
CA MET A 210 -15.76 3.69 8.03
C MET A 210 -16.93 4.56 7.60
N ASN A 211 -17.30 5.51 8.44
CA ASN A 211 -18.24 6.56 8.06
C ASN A 211 -17.54 7.68 7.25
N PRO A 212 -18.27 8.60 6.59
CA PRO A 212 -17.65 9.64 5.74
C PRO A 212 -16.65 10.55 6.47
N SER A 213 -16.85 10.83 7.75
CA SER A 213 -15.92 11.64 8.54
C SER A 213 -14.63 10.90 8.83
N GLU A 214 -14.72 9.61 9.18
CA GLU A 214 -13.57 8.73 9.41
C GLU A 214 -12.77 8.52 8.10
N THR A 215 -13.48 8.38 6.97
CA THR A 215 -12.84 8.27 5.64
C THR A 215 -12.07 9.55 5.30
N ALA A 216 -12.65 10.73 5.56
CA ALA A 216 -11.96 12.00 5.32
C ALA A 216 -10.70 12.17 6.19
N GLU A 217 -10.78 11.78 7.45
CA GLU A 217 -9.62 11.76 8.37
C GLU A 217 -8.55 10.78 7.89
N LEU A 218 -8.96 9.57 7.48
CA LEU A 218 -8.04 8.58 6.93
C LEU A 218 -7.33 9.10 5.68
N MET A 219 -8.04 9.74 4.75
CA MET A 219 -7.44 10.35 3.55
C MET A 219 -6.35 11.36 3.92
N ALA A 220 -6.63 12.27 4.86
CA ALA A 220 -5.67 13.25 5.34
C ALA A 220 -4.42 12.57 5.96
N ASN A 221 -4.64 11.51 6.74
CA ASN A 221 -3.55 10.75 7.36
C ASN A 221 -2.72 9.97 6.33
N ILE A 222 -3.31 9.40 5.28
CA ILE A 222 -2.57 8.73 4.20
C ILE A 222 -1.63 9.73 3.49
N VAL A 223 -2.12 10.93 3.18
CA VAL A 223 -1.28 11.99 2.59
C VAL A 223 -0.18 12.42 3.56
N LYS A 224 -0.50 12.64 4.84
CA LYS A 224 0.47 12.98 5.89
C LYS A 224 1.55 11.90 6.03
N ILE A 225 1.18 10.62 5.99
CA ILE A 225 2.13 9.48 6.03
C ILE A 225 3.10 9.55 4.85
N ARG A 226 2.57 9.66 3.61
CA ARG A 226 3.41 9.79 2.42
C ARG A 226 4.42 10.92 2.55
N ASP A 227 3.97 12.10 2.96
CA ASP A 227 4.79 13.30 3.05
C ASP A 227 5.82 13.22 4.19
N THR A 228 5.42 12.68 5.36
CA THR A 228 6.27 12.59 6.54
C THR A 228 7.37 11.54 6.38
N PHE A 229 7.03 10.38 5.80
CA PHE A 229 7.99 9.27 5.67
C PHE A 229 8.66 9.22 4.30
N GLY A 230 8.23 10.01 3.33
CA GLY A 230 8.77 10.00 1.97
C GLY A 230 8.61 8.65 1.27
N ILE A 231 7.50 7.95 1.51
CA ILE A 231 7.22 6.61 1.00
C ILE A 231 6.18 6.62 -0.13
N ALA A 232 6.23 5.61 -0.98
CA ALA A 232 5.14 5.32 -1.90
C ALA A 232 3.99 4.61 -1.19
N ILE A 233 2.77 4.87 -1.64
CA ILE A 233 1.57 4.19 -1.16
C ILE A 233 0.79 3.67 -2.36
N MET A 234 0.41 2.40 -2.33
CA MET A 234 -0.52 1.83 -3.30
C MET A 234 -1.75 1.32 -2.56
N LEU A 235 -2.93 1.71 -3.01
CA LEU A 235 -4.17 1.31 -2.35
C LEU A 235 -5.12 0.60 -3.32
N ILE A 236 -5.83 -0.39 -2.79
CA ILE A 236 -7.02 -0.97 -3.39
C ILE A 236 -8.21 -0.38 -2.65
N GLU A 237 -9.18 0.19 -3.37
CA GLU A 237 -10.40 0.75 -2.80
C GLU A 237 -11.59 0.58 -3.72
N HIS A 238 -12.77 0.52 -3.12
CA HIS A 238 -14.06 0.56 -3.81
C HIS A 238 -14.74 1.91 -3.67
N ASP A 239 -14.33 2.73 -2.69
CA ASP A 239 -14.79 4.11 -2.56
C ASP A 239 -14.07 4.99 -3.58
N MET A 240 -14.78 5.25 -4.70
CA MET A 240 -14.24 6.08 -5.78
C MET A 240 -13.96 7.52 -5.31
N SER A 241 -14.71 8.03 -4.31
CA SER A 241 -14.46 9.36 -3.77
C SER A 241 -13.08 9.43 -3.11
N LEU A 242 -12.72 8.42 -2.30
CA LEU A 242 -11.38 8.33 -1.71
C LEU A 242 -10.30 8.28 -2.79
N VAL A 243 -10.44 7.35 -3.73
CA VAL A 243 -9.45 7.14 -4.81
C VAL A 243 -9.21 8.42 -5.61
N MET A 244 -10.29 9.07 -6.06
CA MET A 244 -10.21 10.26 -6.90
C MET A 244 -9.65 11.49 -6.18
N ASN A 245 -9.75 11.54 -4.83
CA ASN A 245 -9.26 12.68 -4.07
C ASN A 245 -7.78 12.59 -3.69
N ILE A 246 -7.23 11.38 -3.47
CA ILE A 246 -5.86 11.26 -2.96
C ILE A 246 -4.88 10.57 -3.91
N CYS A 247 -5.37 9.75 -4.88
CA CYS A 247 -4.47 9.10 -5.81
C CYS A 247 -4.00 10.06 -6.91
N GLU A 248 -2.71 10.09 -7.11
CA GLU A 248 -2.05 10.88 -8.14
C GLU A 248 -2.05 10.16 -9.48
N GLY A 249 -2.10 8.82 -9.44
CA GLY A 249 -2.25 7.94 -10.59
C GLY A 249 -3.13 6.75 -10.25
N ILE A 250 -3.96 6.34 -11.18
CA ILE A 250 -4.92 5.24 -11.03
C ILE A 250 -4.71 4.22 -12.13
N CYS A 251 -4.56 2.96 -11.75
CA CYS A 251 -4.50 1.82 -12.65
C CYS A 251 -5.80 1.02 -12.51
N VAL A 252 -6.49 0.77 -13.62
CA VAL A 252 -7.75 0.03 -13.65
C VAL A 252 -7.52 -1.37 -14.18
N LEU A 253 -7.90 -2.36 -13.37
CA LEU A 253 -7.79 -3.77 -13.69
C LEU A 253 -9.18 -4.35 -14.00
N ASN A 254 -9.26 -5.18 -15.02
CA ASN A 254 -10.45 -5.95 -15.33
C ASN A 254 -10.05 -7.33 -15.88
N PHE A 255 -10.62 -8.40 -15.32
CA PHE A 255 -10.28 -9.80 -15.67
C PHE A 255 -8.77 -10.06 -15.80
N GLY A 256 -7.97 -9.59 -14.82
CA GLY A 256 -6.52 -9.78 -14.78
C GLY A 256 -5.71 -8.87 -15.71
N LYS A 257 -6.33 -8.00 -16.49
CA LYS A 257 -5.67 -7.10 -17.44
C LYS A 257 -5.84 -5.65 -17.07
N VAL A 258 -4.81 -4.85 -17.32
CA VAL A 258 -4.91 -3.39 -17.23
C VAL A 258 -5.72 -2.88 -18.41
N ILE A 259 -6.84 -2.19 -18.12
CA ILE A 259 -7.70 -1.60 -19.15
C ILE A 259 -7.52 -0.09 -19.30
N ALA A 260 -7.04 0.58 -18.23
CA ALA A 260 -6.74 2.01 -18.26
C ALA A 260 -5.69 2.37 -17.21
N LYS A 261 -4.94 3.44 -17.47
CA LYS A 261 -4.05 4.13 -16.52
C LYS A 261 -4.18 5.62 -16.76
N GLY A 262 -4.11 6.43 -15.69
CA GLY A 262 -4.18 7.87 -15.83
C GLY A 262 -4.48 8.57 -14.51
N THR A 263 -4.73 9.86 -14.62
CA THR A 263 -5.22 10.71 -13.54
C THR A 263 -6.68 10.39 -13.19
N ALA A 264 -7.16 10.89 -12.06
CA ALA A 264 -8.56 10.74 -11.67
C ALA A 264 -9.54 11.23 -12.76
N GLU A 265 -9.23 12.36 -13.39
CA GLU A 265 -10.06 12.94 -14.46
C GLU A 265 -10.10 12.05 -15.72
N GLU A 266 -8.95 11.53 -16.13
CA GLU A 266 -8.86 10.62 -17.29
C GLU A 266 -9.61 9.32 -17.05
N ILE A 267 -9.51 8.76 -15.83
CA ILE A 267 -10.17 7.51 -15.47
C ILE A 267 -11.69 7.68 -15.38
N GLN A 268 -12.20 8.79 -14.84
CA GLN A 268 -13.62 9.08 -14.75
C GLN A 268 -14.30 9.20 -16.12
N ASN A 269 -13.57 9.69 -17.11
CA ASN A 269 -14.07 9.92 -18.47
C ASN A 269 -13.73 8.78 -19.45
N ASN A 270 -13.17 7.67 -18.96
CA ASN A 270 -12.75 6.57 -19.82
C ASN A 270 -13.89 5.58 -20.06
N ASP A 271 -14.33 5.46 -21.32
CA ASP A 271 -15.44 4.58 -21.70
C ASP A 271 -15.23 3.12 -21.32
N ALA A 272 -14.00 2.59 -21.43
CA ALA A 272 -13.70 1.21 -21.07
C ALA A 272 -13.83 0.98 -19.55
N VAL A 273 -13.50 2.00 -18.74
CA VAL A 273 -13.68 1.96 -17.28
C VAL A 273 -15.16 2.00 -16.93
N ILE A 274 -15.91 2.91 -17.53
CA ILE A 274 -17.37 3.04 -17.34
C ILE A 274 -18.06 1.72 -17.70
N GLU A 275 -17.74 1.14 -18.86
CA GLU A 275 -18.30 -0.16 -19.30
C GLU A 275 -17.94 -1.30 -18.32
N ALA A 276 -16.71 -1.32 -17.79
CA ALA A 276 -16.28 -2.36 -16.84
C ALA A 276 -17.06 -2.35 -15.54
N TYR A 277 -17.50 -1.17 -15.06
CA TYR A 277 -18.26 -1.02 -13.82
C TYR A 277 -19.78 -1.13 -14.00
N LEU A 278 -20.33 -0.62 -15.10
CA LEU A 278 -21.77 -0.59 -15.36
C LEU A 278 -22.27 -1.78 -16.17
N GLY A 279 -21.36 -2.55 -16.77
CA GLY A 279 -21.68 -3.54 -17.79
C GLY A 279 -21.97 -2.88 -19.15
N LYS A 280 -21.96 -3.68 -20.22
CA LYS A 280 -22.39 -3.17 -21.54
C LYS A 280 -23.83 -2.70 -21.43
N GLN A 281 -24.07 -1.40 -21.58
CA GLN A 281 -25.38 -0.94 -21.95
C GLN A 281 -25.62 -1.45 -23.38
N ASP A 282 -26.52 -2.42 -23.54
CA ASP A 282 -27.04 -2.74 -24.85
C ASP A 282 -27.58 -1.42 -25.46
N LYS A 283 -26.80 -0.84 -26.36
CA LYS A 283 -27.33 0.19 -27.25
C LYS A 283 -28.36 -0.55 -28.11
N GLY A 284 -29.60 -0.57 -27.63
CA GLY A 284 -30.70 -1.08 -28.42
C GLY A 284 -30.64 -0.41 -29.77
N GLU A 285 -30.45 -1.23 -30.80
CA GLU A 285 -30.70 -0.84 -32.18
C GLU A 285 -32.14 -0.36 -32.26
N ASN A 286 -32.34 0.93 -32.50
CA ASN A 286 -33.56 1.51 -33.02
C ASN A 286 -33.41 1.69 -34.52
#